data_cbce94ec5bd96b99be689854dd6bfab6
#
_entry.id   cbce94ec5bd96b99be689854dd6bfab6
#
_cell.length_a   1.000
_cell.length_b   1.000
_cell.length_c   1.000
_cell.angle_alpha   90.00
_cell.angle_beta   90.00
_cell.angle_gamma   90.00
#
_symmetry.space_group_name_H-M   'P 1'
#
loop_
_entity.id
_entity.type
_entity.pdbx_description
1 polymer ?
#
loop_
_entity_poly.entity_id
_entity_poly.type
_entity_poly.pdbx_seq_one_letter_code
_entity_poly.pdbx_strand_id
1 'polypeptide(L)'
;MTIKVGINGMGRIGRMVIRAIIESKNKNIEIKHINNRSNSEASCTLIKYDSVHGKFDADLDFDKNHLIINKNKITFSQESEIKNINWKKFNVDYVFECTGKFNSKEKLLSHIKNGARKVIVSAPVSYTHLTLPTILLV
;
A
#
# COMPACT_ATOMS: atom_id res chain seq x y z
N MET A 1 -12.02 -16.01 -5.49
CA MET A 1 -11.43 -14.87 -6.18
C MET A 1 -10.59 -14.05 -5.21
N THR A 2 -9.33 -13.80 -5.53
CA THR A 2 -8.43 -13.06 -4.65
C THR A 2 -8.33 -11.61 -5.11
N ILE A 3 -8.54 -10.68 -4.17
CA ILE A 3 -8.35 -9.25 -4.41
C ILE A 3 -6.87 -8.94 -4.16
N LYS A 4 -6.20 -8.42 -5.17
CA LYS A 4 -4.77 -8.11 -5.11
C LYS A 4 -4.57 -6.63 -4.81
N VAL A 5 -3.84 -6.34 -3.74
CA VAL A 5 -3.71 -5.02 -3.17
C VAL A 5 -2.28 -4.51 -3.29
N GLY A 6 -2.15 -3.23 -3.63
CA GLY A 6 -0.89 -2.50 -3.55
C GLY A 6 -1.01 -1.39 -2.53
N ILE A 7 0.11 -1.03 -1.91
CA ILE A 7 0.14 0.03 -0.90
C ILE A 7 1.19 1.06 -1.30
N ASN A 8 0.79 2.31 -1.37
CA ASN A 8 1.72 3.41 -1.60
C ASN A 8 1.83 4.23 -0.31
N GLY A 9 2.98 4.13 0.33
CA GLY A 9 3.27 4.83 1.57
C GLY A 9 3.18 3.94 2.80
N MET A 10 4.22 3.97 3.61
CA MET A 10 4.34 3.17 4.83
C MET A 10 4.28 4.05 6.09
N GLY A 11 3.46 5.08 6.03
CA GLY A 11 3.15 5.88 7.19
C GLY A 11 2.23 5.10 8.14
N ARG A 12 1.68 5.80 9.13
CA ARG A 12 0.83 5.16 10.15
C ARG A 12 -0.33 4.38 9.53
N ILE A 13 -1.02 4.99 8.55
CA ILE A 13 -2.19 4.35 7.93
C ILE A 13 -1.77 3.15 7.08
N GLY A 14 -0.70 3.29 6.29
CA GLY A 14 -0.21 2.18 5.46
C GLY A 14 0.16 0.97 6.30
N ARG A 15 0.87 1.19 7.40
CA ARG A 15 1.22 0.11 8.34
C ARG A 15 -0.02 -0.53 8.96
N MET A 16 -1.02 0.29 9.29
CA MET A 16 -2.27 -0.18 9.85
C MET A 16 -3.03 -1.08 8.88
N VAL A 17 -3.06 -0.69 7.61
CA VAL A 17 -3.70 -1.47 6.56
C VAL A 17 -3.02 -2.84 6.41
N ILE A 18 -1.69 -2.86 6.38
CA ILE A 18 -0.93 -4.11 6.26
C ILE A 18 -1.24 -5.03 7.45
N ARG A 19 -1.18 -4.50 8.66
CA ARG A 19 -1.46 -5.30 9.86
C ARG A 19 -2.88 -5.83 9.86
N ALA A 20 -3.85 -5.00 9.49
CA ALA A 20 -5.25 -5.40 9.43
C ALA A 20 -5.48 -6.55 8.44
N ILE A 21 -4.87 -6.46 7.26
CA ILE A 21 -5.00 -7.52 6.25
C ILE A 21 -4.40 -8.83 6.76
N ILE A 22 -3.19 -8.77 7.31
CA ILE A 22 -2.50 -9.97 7.79
C ILE A 22 -3.21 -10.58 9.00
N GLU A 23 -3.62 -9.74 9.96
CA GLU A 23 -4.30 -10.21 11.17
C GLU A 23 -5.70 -10.76 10.90
N SER A 24 -6.36 -10.27 9.86
CA SER A 24 -7.68 -10.79 9.48
C SER A 24 -7.64 -12.23 8.98
N LYS A 25 -6.47 -12.68 8.53
CA LYS A 25 -6.26 -14.01 7.94
C LYS A 25 -7.21 -14.28 6.78
N ASN A 26 -7.65 -13.22 6.11
CA ASN A 26 -8.57 -13.32 4.98
C ASN A 26 -7.80 -13.74 3.74
N LYS A 27 -8.03 -14.97 3.28
CA LYS A 27 -7.34 -15.53 2.11
C LYS A 27 -7.79 -14.92 0.79
N ASN A 28 -8.85 -14.12 0.81
CA ASN A 28 -9.35 -13.45 -0.39
C ASN A 28 -8.71 -12.09 -0.65
N ILE A 29 -7.81 -11.66 0.23
CA ILE A 29 -7.06 -10.39 0.07
C ILE A 29 -5.58 -10.71 0.13
N GLU A 30 -4.83 -10.26 -0.87
CA GLU A 30 -3.40 -10.52 -0.96
C GLU A 30 -2.66 -9.23 -1.27
N ILE A 31 -1.63 -8.91 -0.48
CA ILE A 31 -0.76 -7.76 -0.73
C ILE A 31 0.29 -8.17 -1.75
N LYS A 32 0.30 -7.54 -2.91
CA LYS A 32 1.21 -7.89 -4.01
C LYS A 32 2.41 -6.96 -4.11
N HIS A 33 2.25 -5.68 -3.78
CA HIS A 33 3.32 -4.71 -3.94
C HIS A 33 3.17 -3.59 -2.93
N ILE A 34 4.31 -3.14 -2.41
CA ILE A 34 4.40 -2.00 -1.50
C ILE A 34 5.41 -1.02 -2.07
N ASN A 35 5.04 0.24 -2.16
CA ASN A 35 5.95 1.31 -2.52
C ASN A 35 6.10 2.27 -1.35
N ASN A 36 7.34 2.62 -1.01
CA ASN A 36 7.62 3.61 0.01
C ASN A 36 8.95 4.28 -0.32
N ARG A 37 9.12 5.51 0.11
CA ARG A 37 10.36 6.24 -0.13
C ARG A 37 11.52 5.75 0.73
N SER A 38 11.24 5.24 1.93
CA SER A 38 12.23 4.58 2.76
C SER A 38 12.48 3.15 2.28
N ASN A 39 13.64 2.59 2.62
CA ASN A 39 13.99 1.26 2.16
C ASN A 39 13.18 0.15 2.86
N SER A 40 13.33 -1.07 2.38
CA SER A 40 12.59 -2.22 2.91
C SER A 40 12.94 -2.53 4.37
N GLU A 41 14.20 -2.34 4.75
CA GLU A 41 14.63 -2.54 6.14
C GLU A 41 13.90 -1.61 7.10
N ALA A 42 13.90 -0.31 6.80
CA ALA A 42 13.22 0.68 7.61
C ALA A 42 11.72 0.42 7.68
N SER A 43 11.12 0.06 6.55
CA SER A 43 9.68 -0.26 6.48
C SER A 43 9.34 -1.49 7.29
N CYS A 44 10.17 -2.52 7.23
CA CYS A 44 10.01 -3.74 8.02
C CYS A 44 10.04 -3.44 9.52
N THR A 45 11.01 -2.63 9.96
CA THR A 45 11.14 -2.22 11.35
C THR A 45 9.92 -1.45 11.82
N LEU A 46 9.40 -0.55 11.00
CA LEU A 46 8.23 0.24 11.34
C LEU A 46 6.96 -0.62 11.48
N ILE A 47 6.80 -1.62 10.64
CA ILE A 47 5.67 -2.55 10.76
C ILE A 47 5.78 -3.36 12.06
N LYS A 48 6.97 -3.86 12.35
CA LYS A 48 7.21 -4.73 13.49
C LYS A 48 6.99 -4.04 14.83
N TYR A 49 7.43 -2.78 14.94
CA TYR A 49 7.45 -2.03 16.19
C TYR A 49 6.59 -0.77 16.15
N ASP A 50 5.36 -0.88 15.67
CA ASP A 50 4.45 0.26 15.67
C ASP A 50 4.13 0.68 17.12
N SER A 51 4.41 1.94 17.46
CA SER A 51 4.26 2.44 18.82
C SER A 51 2.80 2.54 19.28
N VAL A 52 1.86 2.62 18.35
CA VAL A 52 0.43 2.74 18.66
C VAL A 52 -0.21 1.36 18.85
N HIS A 53 0.14 0.42 17.98
CA HIS A 53 -0.47 -0.91 17.95
C HIS A 53 0.40 -2.00 18.57
N GLY A 54 1.60 -1.65 19.04
CA GLY A 54 2.51 -2.59 19.65
C GLY A 54 3.22 -3.48 18.64
N LYS A 55 3.85 -4.53 19.15
CA LYS A 55 4.59 -5.47 18.32
C LYS A 55 3.65 -6.29 17.43
N PHE A 56 3.95 -6.37 16.16
CA PHE A 56 3.18 -7.16 15.21
C PHE A 56 3.50 -8.64 15.40
N ASP A 57 2.46 -9.44 15.59
CA ASP A 57 2.61 -10.89 15.80
C ASP A 57 2.63 -11.62 14.46
N ALA A 58 3.70 -11.42 13.70
CA ALA A 58 3.93 -12.07 12.42
C ALA A 58 5.43 -12.16 12.18
N ASP A 59 5.85 -13.15 11.40
CA ASP A 59 7.23 -13.26 10.98
C ASP A 59 7.52 -12.23 9.91
N LEU A 60 8.46 -11.33 10.18
CA LEU A 60 8.85 -10.26 9.27
C LEU A 60 10.31 -10.39 8.91
N ASP A 61 10.58 -10.27 7.63
CA ASP A 61 11.93 -10.23 7.09
C ASP A 61 11.94 -9.29 5.88
N PHE A 62 13.11 -9.06 5.33
CA PHE A 62 13.23 -8.16 4.17
C PHE A 62 14.46 -8.54 3.35
N ASP A 63 14.41 -8.18 2.07
CA ASP A 63 15.60 -8.06 1.26
C ASP A 63 15.53 -6.73 0.50
N LYS A 64 16.48 -6.47 -0.39
CA LYS A 64 16.57 -5.19 -1.09
C LYS A 64 15.28 -4.80 -1.82
N ASN A 65 14.58 -5.77 -2.37
CA ASN A 65 13.42 -5.54 -3.24
C ASN A 65 12.13 -6.17 -2.72
N HIS A 66 12.13 -6.68 -1.49
CA HIS A 66 10.98 -7.41 -0.95
C HIS A 66 10.79 -7.15 0.53
N LEU A 67 9.53 -7.19 0.95
CA LEU A 67 9.16 -7.40 2.34
C LEU A 67 8.60 -8.82 2.42
N ILE A 68 9.02 -9.56 3.45
CA ILE A 68 8.61 -10.94 3.63
C ILE A 68 7.77 -11.02 4.90
N ILE A 69 6.50 -11.36 4.75
CA ILE A 69 5.57 -11.45 5.87
C ILE A 69 5.01 -12.87 5.90
N ASN A 70 5.25 -13.59 7.00
CA ASN A 70 4.83 -14.98 7.15
C ASN A 70 5.26 -15.85 5.96
N LYS A 71 6.50 -15.65 5.51
CA LYS A 71 7.10 -16.36 4.37
C LYS A 71 6.56 -15.97 2.99
N ASN A 72 5.64 -15.02 2.92
CA ASN A 72 5.13 -14.49 1.65
C ASN A 72 5.97 -13.30 1.23
N LYS A 73 6.60 -13.40 0.06
CA LYS A 73 7.38 -12.29 -0.49
C LYS A 73 6.48 -11.27 -1.16
N ILE A 74 6.56 -10.05 -0.68
CA ILE A 74 5.84 -8.91 -1.25
C ILE A 74 6.87 -8.03 -1.93
N THR A 75 6.70 -7.75 -3.23
CA THR A 75 7.63 -6.87 -3.95
C THR A 75 7.60 -5.47 -3.35
N PHE A 76 8.75 -4.81 -3.37
CA PHE A 76 8.93 -3.51 -2.75
C PHE A 76 9.65 -2.56 -3.71
N SER A 77 9.18 -1.32 -3.80
CA SER A 77 9.82 -0.29 -4.60
C SER A 77 9.96 1.00 -3.81
N GLN A 78 10.85 1.88 -4.28
CA GLN A 78 11.13 3.16 -3.62
C GLN A 78 10.92 4.34 -4.57
N GLU A 79 9.83 4.31 -5.33
CA GLU A 79 9.54 5.36 -6.28
C GLU A 79 8.91 6.57 -5.59
N SER A 80 9.40 7.76 -5.91
CA SER A 80 8.87 9.01 -5.36
C SER A 80 7.67 9.52 -6.16
N GLU A 81 7.51 9.08 -7.40
CA GLU A 81 6.42 9.50 -8.26
C GLU A 81 5.53 8.33 -8.65
N ILE A 82 4.23 8.53 -8.61
CA ILE A 82 3.24 7.48 -8.92
C ILE A 82 3.43 6.94 -10.33
N LYS A 83 3.77 7.79 -11.29
CA LYS A 83 3.94 7.38 -12.69
C LYS A 83 5.02 6.31 -12.88
N ASN A 84 5.93 6.17 -11.90
CA ASN A 84 7.01 5.20 -11.96
C ASN A 84 6.67 3.88 -11.28
N ILE A 85 5.50 3.77 -10.67
CA ILE A 85 5.04 2.54 -10.01
C ILE A 85 4.21 1.74 -11.01
N ASN A 86 4.68 0.58 -11.39
CA ASN A 86 3.99 -0.24 -12.38
C ASN A 86 3.08 -1.27 -11.72
N TRP A 87 1.89 -0.84 -11.34
CA TRP A 87 0.92 -1.72 -10.69
C TRP A 87 0.48 -2.89 -11.56
N LYS A 88 0.43 -2.68 -12.87
CA LYS A 88 0.04 -3.73 -13.82
C LYS A 88 1.00 -4.91 -13.80
N LYS A 89 2.29 -4.63 -13.68
CA LYS A 89 3.33 -5.66 -13.60
C LYS A 89 3.12 -6.60 -12.42
N PHE A 90 2.61 -6.07 -11.32
CA PHE A 90 2.40 -6.84 -10.08
C PHE A 90 0.97 -7.35 -9.94
N ASN A 91 0.14 -7.16 -10.95
CA ASN A 91 -1.26 -7.59 -10.96
C ASN A 91 -2.09 -7.02 -9.81
N VAL A 92 -1.84 -5.77 -9.46
CA VAL A 92 -2.55 -5.10 -8.38
C VAL A 92 -3.92 -4.63 -8.87
N ASP A 93 -4.96 -4.95 -8.13
CA ASP A 93 -6.32 -4.51 -8.42
C ASP A 93 -6.64 -3.19 -7.72
N TYR A 94 -6.39 -3.12 -6.41
CA TYR A 94 -6.70 -1.95 -5.59
C TYR A 94 -5.41 -1.39 -5.00
N VAL A 95 -5.27 -0.06 -5.05
CA VAL A 95 -4.14 0.64 -4.45
C VAL A 95 -4.62 1.45 -3.27
N PHE A 96 -4.00 1.26 -2.11
CA PHE A 96 -4.20 2.13 -0.95
C PHE A 96 -3.19 3.26 -1.01
N GLU A 97 -3.67 4.47 -1.23
CA GLU A 97 -2.83 5.66 -1.25
C GLU A 97 -2.71 6.21 0.17
N CYS A 98 -1.60 5.93 0.83
CA CYS A 98 -1.40 6.19 2.25
C CYS A 98 -0.26 7.18 2.54
N THR A 99 0.25 7.89 1.54
CA THR A 99 1.35 8.83 1.75
C THR A 99 0.91 10.16 2.35
N GLY A 100 -0.36 10.52 2.15
CA GLY A 100 -0.86 11.83 2.52
C GLY A 100 -0.42 12.96 1.59
N LYS A 101 0.37 12.66 0.57
CA LYS A 101 0.93 13.66 -0.35
C LYS A 101 0.18 13.75 -1.67
N PHE A 102 -0.43 12.66 -2.11
CA PHE A 102 -1.08 12.57 -3.40
C PHE A 102 -2.59 12.63 -3.21
N ASN A 103 -3.08 13.83 -2.99
CA ASN A 103 -4.51 14.06 -2.71
C ASN A 103 -5.22 14.84 -3.82
N SER A 104 -4.57 15.04 -4.97
CA SER A 104 -5.23 15.62 -6.13
C SER A 104 -5.76 14.54 -7.04
N LYS A 105 -6.87 14.84 -7.72
CA LYS A 105 -7.49 13.90 -8.67
C LYS A 105 -6.50 13.41 -9.74
N GLU A 106 -5.73 14.33 -10.30
CA GLU A 106 -4.75 14.00 -11.34
C GLU A 106 -3.72 12.98 -10.86
N LYS A 107 -3.16 13.21 -9.68
CA LYS A 107 -2.14 12.32 -9.13
C LYS A 107 -2.73 10.95 -8.79
N LEU A 108 -3.95 10.93 -8.25
CA LEU A 108 -4.62 9.68 -7.92
C LEU A 108 -4.96 8.88 -9.19
N LEU A 109 -5.34 9.55 -10.26
CA LEU A 109 -5.60 8.90 -11.53
C LEU A 109 -4.33 8.30 -12.16
N SER A 110 -3.14 8.73 -11.76
CA SER A 110 -1.89 8.14 -12.22
C SER A 110 -1.78 6.68 -11.78
N HIS A 111 -2.33 6.32 -10.63
CA HIS A 111 -2.38 4.91 -10.21
C HIS A 111 -3.23 4.09 -11.18
N ILE A 112 -4.36 4.64 -11.63
CA ILE A 112 -5.25 3.97 -12.57
C ILE A 112 -4.55 3.78 -13.92
N LYS A 113 -3.86 4.81 -14.40
CA LYS A 113 -3.09 4.73 -15.65
C LYS A 113 -2.01 3.67 -15.59
N ASN A 114 -1.46 3.43 -14.40
CA ASN A 114 -0.39 2.46 -14.20
C ASN A 114 -0.90 1.04 -13.88
N GLY A 115 -2.19 0.83 -14.00
CA GLY A 115 -2.74 -0.50 -13.95
C GLY A 115 -3.67 -0.82 -12.80
N ALA A 116 -3.81 0.05 -11.81
CA ALA A 116 -4.74 -0.15 -10.72
C ALA A 116 -6.19 0.00 -11.23
N ARG A 117 -7.08 -0.83 -10.74
CA ARG A 117 -8.50 -0.73 -11.09
C ARG A 117 -9.21 0.31 -10.24
N LYS A 118 -8.84 0.41 -8.96
CA LYS A 118 -9.39 1.39 -8.03
C LYS A 118 -8.32 1.89 -7.09
N VAL A 119 -8.49 3.11 -6.60
CA VAL A 119 -7.61 3.72 -5.62
C VAL A 119 -8.42 4.06 -4.38
N ILE A 120 -7.93 3.64 -3.22
CA ILE A 120 -8.53 3.97 -1.93
C ILE A 120 -7.62 4.97 -1.25
N VAL A 121 -8.13 6.17 -0.99
CA VAL A 121 -7.34 7.26 -0.41
C VAL A 121 -7.60 7.33 1.08
N SER A 122 -6.55 7.24 1.86
CA SER A 122 -6.64 7.28 3.32
C SER A 122 -6.44 8.68 3.89
N ALA A 123 -5.91 9.61 3.09
CA ALA A 123 -5.62 10.97 3.53
C ALA A 123 -6.79 11.91 3.20
N PRO A 124 -6.98 12.99 3.98
CA PRO A 124 -7.94 14.02 3.62
C PRO A 124 -7.56 14.65 2.28
N VAL A 125 -8.52 14.79 1.39
CA VAL A 125 -8.30 15.46 0.10
C VAL A 125 -8.72 16.91 0.18
N SER A 126 -8.09 17.75 -0.65
CA SER A 126 -8.32 19.20 -0.62
C SER A 126 -9.64 19.61 -1.24
N TYR A 127 -10.37 18.70 -1.87
CA TYR A 127 -11.70 18.99 -2.40
C TYR A 127 -12.65 17.85 -2.07
N THR A 128 -13.92 18.24 -1.87
CA THR A 128 -14.90 17.38 -1.21
C THR A 128 -15.66 16.42 -2.11
N HIS A 129 -15.35 16.35 -3.41
CA HIS A 129 -16.10 15.49 -4.32
C HIS A 129 -15.18 14.82 -5.33
N LEU A 130 -14.54 13.75 -4.90
CA LEU A 130 -13.97 12.79 -5.81
C LEU A 130 -15.09 11.79 -6.14
N THR A 131 -15.80 12.05 -7.23
CA THR A 131 -16.98 11.25 -7.58
C THR A 131 -16.70 10.15 -8.59
N LEU A 132 -15.42 9.96 -8.95
CA LEU A 132 -15.06 8.90 -9.89
C LEU A 132 -15.22 7.54 -9.22
N PRO A 133 -15.84 6.56 -9.88
CA PRO A 133 -16.02 5.23 -9.29
C PRO A 133 -14.71 4.47 -9.08
N THR A 134 -13.60 4.96 -9.64
CA THR A 134 -12.28 4.35 -9.49
C THR A 134 -11.49 4.89 -8.28
N ILE A 135 -11.99 5.94 -7.62
CA ILE A 135 -11.33 6.55 -6.46
C ILE A 135 -12.29 6.53 -5.28
N LEU A 136 -11.84 5.93 -4.18
CA LEU A 136 -12.62 5.82 -2.97
C LEU A 136 -11.95 6.59 -1.84
N LEU A 137 -12.72 7.34 -1.06
CA LEU A 137 -12.24 8.06 0.11
C LEU A 137 -12.50 7.24 1.37
N VAL A 138 -11.54 7.30 2.27
CA VAL A 138 -11.65 6.63 3.57
C VAL A 138 -11.64 7.65 4.69
#